data_8b83471cfc9ef686007cbce674ab6e1d
#
_entry.id   8b83471cfc9ef686007cbce674ab6e1d
#
_cell.length_a   1.000
_cell.length_b   1.000
_cell.length_c   1.000
_cell.angle_alpha   90.00
_cell.angle_beta   90.00
_cell.angle_gamma   90.00
#
_symmetry.space_group_name_H-M   'P 1'
#
loop_
_entity.id
_entity.type
_entity.pdbx_description
1 polymer ?
#
loop_
_entity_poly.entity_id
_entity_poly.type
_entity_poly.pdbx_seq_one_letter_code
_entity_poly.pdbx_strand_id
1 'polypeptide(L)'
;MPDFRPVLGRDVLLFFEDRDRDAFVRGDRRLRRMLRKAVAPLRPHKQNVTGFEVSFILLCRALELAGQRVHVNDFGLARRNPEFPVGICGYVHVLDGWSLPNPAVLGPGLYDHPKQAPQLMHDPRFTTYLMFCDWMRDMFATVYDPRVLRRWFGGMDLAEWPDTKHRTKSVDVLVYDKIRWQREHYVPTLLEPVLAELAGRGLSYEVLRYGRYTHPQYRAVLARSRAMIFLCENETQGMAYQEAMASNLPILAWDQGFWLDPNRPRWEDRPVPATSVPYFSERCGERFSGAADFAAALTRFRERLDGYAPREYVGEHLSLRESARLFLDAYRYAAASARTSPALSAPAFLSGAVVR
;
A
#
# COMPACT_ATOMS: atom_id res chain seq x y z
N MET A 1 -37.05 5.46 7.87
CA MET A 1 -36.47 4.98 6.61
C MET A 1 -36.87 3.54 6.45
N PRO A 2 -37.26 3.07 5.26
CA PRO A 2 -37.57 1.65 5.06
C PRO A 2 -36.37 0.80 5.52
N ASP A 3 -36.67 -0.40 5.98
CA ASP A 3 -35.72 -1.35 6.58
C ASP A 3 -34.76 -1.88 5.49
N PHE A 4 -33.78 -1.05 5.14
CA PHE A 4 -32.78 -1.43 4.12
C PHE A 4 -31.90 -2.55 4.68
N ARG A 5 -31.92 -3.71 4.02
CA ARG A 5 -31.04 -4.83 4.30
C ARG A 5 -29.95 -4.94 3.22
N PRO A 6 -28.68 -4.99 3.61
CA PRO A 6 -27.59 -5.16 2.65
C PRO A 6 -27.64 -6.58 2.05
N VAL A 7 -27.24 -6.68 0.79
CA VAL A 7 -27.23 -7.95 0.04
C VAL A 7 -25.80 -8.33 -0.28
N LEU A 8 -25.36 -9.48 0.23
CA LEU A 8 -24.02 -10.01 -0.08
C LEU A 8 -23.86 -10.23 -1.59
N GLY A 9 -22.76 -9.71 -2.14
CA GLY A 9 -22.51 -9.67 -3.59
C GLY A 9 -22.98 -8.40 -4.28
N ARG A 10 -23.69 -7.50 -3.56
CA ARG A 10 -24.11 -6.17 -4.04
C ARG A 10 -23.66 -5.04 -3.11
N ASP A 11 -23.63 -5.30 -1.82
CA ASP A 11 -23.30 -4.31 -0.79
C ASP A 11 -22.01 -4.71 -0.05
N VAL A 12 -21.17 -3.72 0.24
CA VAL A 12 -19.96 -3.87 1.02
C VAL A 12 -19.92 -2.78 2.08
N LEU A 13 -19.78 -3.15 3.34
CA LEU A 13 -19.65 -2.23 4.47
C LEU A 13 -18.17 -2.08 4.82
N LEU A 14 -17.65 -0.85 4.73
CA LEU A 14 -16.26 -0.52 5.05
C LEU A 14 -16.21 0.50 6.20
N PHE A 15 -15.29 0.26 7.11
CA PHE A 15 -14.96 1.21 8.19
C PHE A 15 -13.53 1.66 8.01
N PHE A 16 -13.34 2.97 7.99
CA PHE A 16 -12.04 3.59 7.74
C PHE A 16 -11.82 4.79 8.64
N GLU A 17 -10.64 4.83 9.24
CA GLU A 17 -10.12 6.03 9.90
C GLU A 17 -8.75 6.39 9.32
N ASP A 18 -8.54 7.70 9.12
CA ASP A 18 -7.26 8.23 8.68
C ASP A 18 -6.30 8.44 9.86
N ARG A 19 -5.13 9.05 9.60
CA ARG A 19 -4.10 9.32 10.62
C ARG A 19 -4.53 10.28 11.72
N ASP A 20 -5.62 11.03 11.54
CA ASP A 20 -6.04 12.05 12.52
C ASP A 20 -6.86 11.43 13.64
N ARG A 21 -6.34 11.57 14.86
CA ARG A 21 -7.05 11.24 16.09
C ARG A 21 -7.62 12.50 16.73
N ASP A 22 -8.69 12.32 17.50
CA ASP A 22 -9.12 13.36 18.44
C ASP A 22 -8.00 13.56 19.49
N ALA A 23 -7.59 14.82 19.74
CA ALA A 23 -6.47 15.10 20.63
C ALA A 23 -6.87 15.89 21.87
N PHE A 24 -7.80 16.83 21.75
CA PHE A 24 -8.20 17.69 22.86
C PHE A 24 -9.66 17.48 23.25
N VAL A 25 -10.54 17.34 22.26
CA VAL A 25 -11.99 17.16 22.47
C VAL A 25 -12.50 16.15 21.43
N ARG A 26 -13.49 15.37 21.82
CA ARG A 26 -14.15 14.42 20.92
C ARG A 26 -14.69 15.13 19.67
N GLY A 27 -14.19 14.74 18.50
CA GLY A 27 -14.57 15.30 17.20
C GLY A 27 -13.66 16.43 16.69
N ASP A 28 -12.61 16.85 17.44
CA ASP A 28 -11.69 17.93 17.03
C ASP A 28 -10.87 17.53 15.79
N ARG A 29 -10.73 16.24 15.50
CA ARG A 29 -10.12 15.73 14.27
C ARG A 29 -10.74 16.29 12.99
N ARG A 30 -12.08 16.52 13.00
CA ARG A 30 -12.78 17.10 11.84
C ARG A 30 -12.34 18.53 11.57
N LEU A 31 -12.26 19.35 12.62
CA LEU A 31 -11.79 20.72 12.52
C LEU A 31 -10.32 20.77 12.06
N ARG A 32 -9.47 19.93 12.61
CA ARG A 32 -8.05 19.85 12.18
C ARG A 32 -7.92 19.43 10.73
N ARG A 33 -8.76 18.48 10.26
CA ARG A 33 -8.81 18.07 8.86
C ARG A 33 -9.22 19.24 7.96
N MET A 34 -10.23 20.02 8.35
CA MET A 34 -10.64 21.23 7.63
C MET A 34 -9.53 22.27 7.58
N LEU A 35 -8.90 22.58 8.71
CA LEU A 35 -7.77 23.51 8.79
C LEU A 35 -6.59 23.05 7.93
N ARG A 36 -6.25 21.75 7.96
CA ARG A 36 -5.19 21.20 7.12
C ARG A 36 -5.50 21.33 5.63
N LYS A 37 -6.74 21.06 5.22
CA LYS A 37 -7.18 21.27 3.83
C LYS A 37 -7.12 22.74 3.43
N ALA A 38 -7.49 23.66 4.31
CA ALA A 38 -7.41 25.10 4.06
C ALA A 38 -5.96 25.62 3.93
N VAL A 39 -5.02 25.03 4.68
CA VAL A 39 -3.60 25.40 4.63
C VAL A 39 -2.82 24.64 3.53
N ALA A 40 -3.40 23.59 2.97
CA ALA A 40 -2.75 22.74 1.96
C ALA A 40 -2.21 23.52 0.74
N PRO A 41 -2.92 24.52 0.18
CA PRO A 41 -2.41 25.34 -0.93
C PRO A 41 -1.14 26.10 -0.59
N LEU A 42 -0.91 26.44 0.70
CA LEU A 42 0.28 27.15 1.16
C LEU A 42 1.50 26.21 1.31
N ARG A 43 1.31 24.90 1.18
CA ARG A 43 2.36 23.87 1.32
C ARG A 43 2.29 22.88 0.16
N PRO A 44 2.53 23.30 -1.08
CA PRO A 44 2.29 22.52 -2.30
C PRO A 44 3.12 21.23 -2.38
N HIS A 45 4.26 21.15 -1.69
CA HIS A 45 5.13 19.97 -1.70
C HIS A 45 4.83 18.95 -0.58
N LYS A 46 3.89 19.25 0.33
CA LYS A 46 3.52 18.31 1.39
C LYS A 46 2.42 17.38 0.88
N GLN A 47 2.69 16.09 0.80
CA GLN A 47 1.65 15.11 0.52
C GLN A 47 0.58 15.17 1.61
N ASN A 48 -0.64 15.53 1.22
CA ASN A 48 -1.78 15.67 2.11
C ASN A 48 -2.54 14.35 2.32
N VAL A 49 -2.31 13.37 1.42
CA VAL A 49 -2.94 12.05 1.44
C VAL A 49 -1.89 11.00 1.77
N THR A 50 -2.21 10.12 2.70
CA THR A 50 -1.31 9.03 3.11
C THR A 50 -1.46 7.82 2.18
N GLY A 51 -0.47 6.90 2.20
CA GLY A 51 -0.56 5.65 1.44
C GLY A 51 -1.80 4.82 1.81
N PHE A 52 -2.21 4.81 3.08
CA PHE A 52 -3.42 4.11 3.54
C PHE A 52 -4.71 4.75 3.01
N GLU A 53 -4.78 6.09 2.95
CA GLU A 53 -5.92 6.78 2.33
C GLU A 53 -6.01 6.47 0.83
N VAL A 54 -4.87 6.49 0.12
CA VAL A 54 -4.84 6.13 -1.32
C VAL A 54 -5.31 4.69 -1.51
N SER A 55 -4.80 3.75 -0.71
CA SER A 55 -5.19 2.34 -0.79
C SER A 55 -6.69 2.15 -0.51
N PHE A 56 -7.25 2.89 0.45
CA PHE A 56 -8.69 2.85 0.74
C PHE A 56 -9.53 3.44 -0.40
N ILE A 57 -9.13 4.56 -0.98
CA ILE A 57 -9.81 5.16 -2.14
C ILE A 57 -9.79 4.19 -3.34
N LEU A 58 -8.65 3.55 -3.59
CA LEU A 58 -8.51 2.55 -4.65
C LEU A 58 -9.36 1.30 -4.38
N LEU A 59 -9.47 0.87 -3.12
CA LEU A 59 -10.38 -0.21 -2.73
C LEU A 59 -11.84 0.13 -3.03
N CYS A 60 -12.31 1.31 -2.60
CA CYS A 60 -13.68 1.75 -2.91
C CYS A 60 -13.93 1.77 -4.41
N ARG A 61 -13.03 2.38 -5.19
CA ARG A 61 -13.13 2.44 -6.66
C ARG A 61 -13.14 1.05 -7.30
N ALA A 62 -12.27 0.15 -6.85
CA ALA A 62 -12.21 -1.22 -7.34
C ALA A 62 -13.53 -1.96 -7.10
N LEU A 63 -14.10 -1.82 -5.90
CA LEU A 63 -15.38 -2.43 -5.54
C LEU A 63 -16.55 -1.85 -6.35
N GLU A 64 -16.61 -0.54 -6.54
CA GLU A 64 -17.61 0.14 -7.35
C GLU A 64 -17.56 -0.32 -8.83
N LEU A 65 -16.35 -0.40 -9.40
CA LEU A 65 -16.12 -0.95 -10.76
C LEU A 65 -16.52 -2.42 -10.87
N ALA A 66 -16.44 -3.17 -9.77
CA ALA A 66 -16.93 -4.54 -9.68
C ALA A 66 -18.45 -4.64 -9.43
N GLY A 67 -19.18 -3.52 -9.53
CA GLY A 67 -20.64 -3.45 -9.36
C GLY A 67 -21.11 -3.50 -7.91
N GLN A 68 -20.22 -3.28 -6.93
CA GLN A 68 -20.61 -3.24 -5.52
C GLN A 68 -21.06 -1.84 -5.10
N ARG A 69 -22.05 -1.77 -4.22
CA ARG A 69 -22.43 -0.56 -3.52
C ARG A 69 -21.67 -0.48 -2.21
N VAL A 70 -20.80 0.52 -2.07
CA VAL A 70 -19.91 0.68 -0.92
C VAL A 70 -20.56 1.62 0.10
N HIS A 71 -20.69 1.14 1.34
CA HIS A 71 -21.16 1.90 2.49
C HIS A 71 -19.97 2.18 3.42
N VAL A 72 -19.61 3.43 3.59
CA VAL A 72 -18.45 3.82 4.40
C VAL A 72 -18.90 4.38 5.75
N ASN A 73 -18.40 3.79 6.84
CA ASN A 73 -18.66 4.21 8.23
C ASN A 73 -20.15 4.24 8.61
N ASP A 74 -20.98 3.40 8.00
CA ASP A 74 -22.39 3.25 8.37
C ASP A 74 -22.57 2.27 9.53
N PHE A 75 -22.26 2.75 10.74
CA PHE A 75 -22.42 1.99 11.99
C PHE A 75 -23.90 1.62 12.24
N GLY A 76 -24.85 2.42 11.76
CA GLY A 76 -26.29 2.13 11.90
C GLY A 76 -26.68 0.90 11.09
N LEU A 77 -26.23 0.85 9.84
CA LEU A 77 -26.51 -0.29 8.96
C LEU A 77 -25.86 -1.57 9.50
N ALA A 78 -24.61 -1.51 9.96
CA ALA A 78 -23.92 -2.66 10.52
C ALA A 78 -24.63 -3.22 11.79
N ARG A 79 -25.04 -2.34 12.73
CA ARG A 79 -25.76 -2.75 13.93
C ARG A 79 -27.09 -3.44 13.65
N ARG A 80 -27.80 -2.98 12.63
CA ARG A 80 -29.09 -3.61 12.24
C ARG A 80 -28.90 -4.95 11.51
N ASN A 81 -27.68 -5.21 11.04
CA ASN A 81 -27.34 -6.44 10.31
C ASN A 81 -26.08 -7.09 10.90
N PRO A 82 -26.13 -7.63 12.12
CA PRO A 82 -24.95 -8.08 12.88
C PRO A 82 -24.22 -9.26 12.21
N GLU A 83 -24.90 -10.03 11.39
CA GLU A 83 -24.32 -11.17 10.67
C GLU A 83 -23.68 -10.77 9.33
N PHE A 84 -23.91 -9.53 8.88
CA PHE A 84 -23.36 -9.07 7.63
C PHE A 84 -21.87 -8.70 7.82
N PRO A 85 -20.96 -9.15 6.91
CA PRO A 85 -19.54 -8.91 7.07
C PRO A 85 -19.20 -7.42 6.94
N VAL A 86 -18.07 -7.03 7.52
CA VAL A 86 -17.52 -5.67 7.42
C VAL A 86 -16.04 -5.71 7.07
N GLY A 87 -15.53 -4.69 6.38
CA GLY A 87 -14.11 -4.43 6.21
C GLY A 87 -13.65 -3.31 7.14
N ILE A 88 -12.54 -3.49 7.84
CA ILE A 88 -11.97 -2.50 8.76
C ILE A 88 -10.58 -2.11 8.27
N CYS A 89 -10.42 -0.88 7.82
CA CYS A 89 -9.25 -0.41 7.07
C CYS A 89 -8.63 0.85 7.71
N GLY A 90 -7.39 1.13 7.37
CA GLY A 90 -6.71 2.38 7.69
C GLY A 90 -5.83 2.30 8.92
N TYR A 91 -5.91 3.29 9.80
CA TYR A 91 -5.08 3.35 10.99
C TYR A 91 -5.71 2.60 12.16
N VAL A 92 -4.88 2.07 13.04
CA VAL A 92 -5.28 1.18 14.15
C VAL A 92 -6.39 1.74 15.05
N HIS A 93 -6.47 3.05 15.20
CA HIS A 93 -7.51 3.67 16.03
C HIS A 93 -8.95 3.54 15.47
N VAL A 94 -9.12 2.99 14.26
CA VAL A 94 -10.44 2.52 13.80
C VAL A 94 -11.00 1.43 14.73
N LEU A 95 -10.13 0.71 15.43
CA LEU A 95 -10.49 -0.33 16.41
C LEU A 95 -10.77 0.24 17.80
N ASP A 96 -10.49 1.52 18.07
CA ASP A 96 -10.72 2.13 19.39
C ASP A 96 -12.22 2.10 19.73
N GLY A 97 -12.59 1.33 20.76
CA GLY A 97 -13.99 1.15 21.16
C GLY A 97 -14.83 0.33 20.16
N TRP A 98 -14.21 -0.49 19.32
CA TRP A 98 -14.92 -1.35 18.38
C TRP A 98 -15.86 -2.34 19.08
N SER A 99 -17.15 -2.16 18.89
CA SER A 99 -18.19 -2.94 19.58
C SER A 99 -19.18 -3.65 18.64
N LEU A 100 -19.00 -3.52 17.31
CA LEU A 100 -19.86 -4.21 16.36
C LEU A 100 -19.62 -5.72 16.41
N PRO A 101 -20.67 -6.55 16.43
CA PRO A 101 -20.55 -8.00 16.46
C PRO A 101 -20.24 -8.63 15.09
N ASN A 102 -20.27 -7.83 14.05
CA ASN A 102 -20.13 -8.28 12.66
C ASN A 102 -18.81 -9.03 12.42
N PRO A 103 -18.84 -10.12 11.63
CA PRO A 103 -17.60 -10.75 11.16
C PRO A 103 -16.80 -9.77 10.32
N ALA A 104 -15.50 -9.68 10.55
CA ALA A 104 -14.71 -8.63 9.97
C ALA A 104 -13.48 -9.13 9.21
N VAL A 105 -13.22 -8.49 8.07
CA VAL A 105 -11.94 -8.51 7.36
C VAL A 105 -11.14 -7.29 7.82
N LEU A 106 -9.97 -7.51 8.40
CA LEU A 106 -9.05 -6.48 8.82
C LEU A 106 -8.10 -6.06 7.69
N GLY A 107 -7.72 -4.78 7.64
CA GLY A 107 -6.82 -4.24 6.64
C GLY A 107 -7.53 -3.84 5.33
N PRO A 108 -6.78 -3.19 4.45
CA PRO A 108 -5.34 -2.94 4.53
C PRO A 108 -4.96 -1.90 5.61
N GLY A 109 -3.73 -2.01 6.11
CA GLY A 109 -3.18 -1.15 7.15
C GLY A 109 -3.31 -1.74 8.54
N LEU A 110 -3.60 -0.93 9.53
CA LEU A 110 -3.72 -1.17 10.97
C LEU A 110 -2.35 -1.22 11.66
N TYR A 111 -1.63 -2.33 11.62
CA TYR A 111 -0.36 -2.53 12.32
C TYR A 111 0.81 -2.72 11.37
N ASP A 112 1.98 -2.22 11.76
CA ASP A 112 3.23 -2.39 11.01
C ASP A 112 3.92 -3.72 11.36
N HIS A 113 3.63 -4.27 12.55
CA HIS A 113 4.24 -5.49 13.06
C HIS A 113 3.26 -6.28 13.93
N PRO A 114 3.20 -7.64 13.84
CA PRO A 114 2.21 -8.45 14.57
C PRO A 114 2.39 -8.39 16.09
N LYS A 115 3.60 -8.18 16.60
CA LYS A 115 3.87 -8.04 18.05
C LYS A 115 3.26 -6.78 18.69
N GLN A 116 2.76 -5.82 17.87
CA GLN A 116 2.01 -4.68 18.39
C GLN A 116 0.63 -5.08 18.95
N ALA A 117 0.05 -6.18 18.45
CA ALA A 117 -1.25 -6.69 18.89
C ALA A 117 -1.32 -8.22 18.78
N PRO A 118 -0.50 -8.99 19.51
CA PRO A 118 -0.35 -10.44 19.32
C PRO A 118 -1.66 -11.23 19.49
N GLN A 119 -2.61 -10.69 20.25
CA GLN A 119 -3.90 -11.32 20.53
C GLN A 119 -5.02 -10.89 19.57
N LEU A 120 -4.76 -9.98 18.63
CA LEU A 120 -5.80 -9.39 17.78
C LEU A 120 -6.67 -10.45 17.08
N MET A 121 -6.02 -11.44 16.45
CA MET A 121 -6.71 -12.48 15.69
C MET A 121 -7.31 -13.61 16.56
N HIS A 122 -7.25 -13.51 17.89
CA HIS A 122 -7.99 -14.38 18.80
C HIS A 122 -9.45 -13.94 18.95
N ASP A 123 -9.79 -12.72 18.57
CA ASP A 123 -11.18 -12.28 18.52
C ASP A 123 -11.90 -13.03 17.39
N PRO A 124 -12.94 -13.84 17.68
CA PRO A 124 -13.60 -14.65 16.66
C PRO A 124 -14.34 -13.84 15.59
N ARG A 125 -14.54 -12.54 15.82
CA ARG A 125 -15.11 -11.63 14.81
C ARG A 125 -14.12 -11.35 13.69
N PHE A 126 -12.81 -11.37 13.96
CA PHE A 126 -11.76 -11.05 12.99
C PHE A 126 -11.35 -12.30 12.23
N THR A 127 -11.91 -12.50 11.05
CA THR A 127 -11.78 -13.74 10.28
C THR A 127 -10.59 -13.76 9.34
N THR A 128 -10.16 -12.59 8.89
CA THR A 128 -9.10 -12.43 7.89
C THR A 128 -8.36 -11.12 8.13
N TYR A 129 -7.04 -11.14 7.95
CA TYR A 129 -6.22 -9.94 7.94
C TYR A 129 -5.50 -9.78 6.60
N LEU A 130 -5.74 -8.65 5.91
CA LEU A 130 -5.17 -8.34 4.60
C LEU A 130 -3.77 -7.74 4.75
N MET A 131 -2.80 -8.35 4.09
CA MET A 131 -1.41 -7.92 4.02
C MET A 131 -1.10 -7.31 2.66
N PHE A 132 -0.39 -6.20 2.63
CA PHE A 132 -0.05 -5.54 1.37
C PHE A 132 0.87 -6.36 0.46
N CYS A 133 1.66 -7.29 1.00
CA CYS A 133 2.58 -8.11 0.22
C CYS A 133 2.99 -9.40 0.95
N ASP A 134 3.71 -10.25 0.24
CA ASP A 134 4.11 -11.56 0.77
C ASP A 134 5.12 -11.43 1.91
N TRP A 135 6.13 -10.56 1.84
CA TRP A 135 7.08 -10.43 2.93
C TRP A 135 6.43 -9.93 4.24
N MET A 136 5.43 -9.03 4.16
CA MET A 136 4.62 -8.66 5.33
C MET A 136 3.82 -9.86 5.85
N ARG A 137 3.16 -10.60 4.95
CA ARG A 137 2.39 -11.79 5.35
C ARG A 137 3.28 -12.79 6.08
N ASP A 138 4.48 -13.04 5.57
CA ASP A 138 5.42 -14.00 6.16
C ASP A 138 5.94 -13.50 7.53
N MET A 139 6.17 -12.20 7.69
CA MET A 139 6.48 -11.59 8.99
C MET A 139 5.29 -11.72 9.98
N PHE A 140 4.07 -11.46 9.53
CA PHE A 140 2.87 -11.59 10.38
C PHE A 140 2.58 -13.05 10.72
N ALA A 141 2.92 -14.00 9.86
CA ALA A 141 2.76 -15.44 10.11
C ALA A 141 3.66 -15.98 11.25
N THR A 142 4.63 -15.20 11.73
CA THR A 142 5.42 -15.56 12.92
C THR A 142 4.61 -15.48 14.23
N VAL A 143 3.47 -14.77 14.22
CA VAL A 143 2.60 -14.57 15.40
C VAL A 143 1.16 -15.02 15.12
N TYR A 144 0.63 -14.73 13.94
CA TYR A 144 -0.74 -15.09 13.57
C TYR A 144 -0.79 -16.39 12.76
N ASP A 145 -1.90 -17.12 12.85
CA ASP A 145 -2.14 -18.27 11.99
C ASP A 145 -2.09 -17.86 10.50
N PRO A 146 -1.23 -18.47 9.67
CA PRO A 146 -1.15 -18.14 8.25
C PRO A 146 -2.48 -18.28 7.50
N ARG A 147 -3.41 -19.10 8.01
CA ARG A 147 -4.74 -19.29 7.40
C ARG A 147 -5.62 -18.06 7.43
N VAL A 148 -5.41 -17.14 8.38
CA VAL A 148 -6.17 -15.89 8.46
C VAL A 148 -5.52 -14.77 7.66
N LEU A 149 -4.29 -14.93 7.19
CA LEU A 149 -3.55 -13.92 6.44
C LEU A 149 -3.80 -14.06 4.94
N ARG A 150 -4.21 -12.96 4.29
CA ARG A 150 -4.43 -12.90 2.84
C ARG A 150 -3.67 -11.73 2.24
N ARG A 151 -3.08 -11.94 1.07
CA ARG A 151 -2.48 -10.84 0.29
C ARG A 151 -3.59 -10.00 -0.34
N TRP A 152 -3.39 -8.69 -0.26
CA TRP A 152 -4.22 -7.71 -0.94
C TRP A 152 -3.37 -6.48 -1.31
N PHE A 153 -3.71 -5.81 -2.38
CA PHE A 153 -3.08 -4.56 -2.83
C PHE A 153 -4.12 -3.56 -3.35
N GLY A 154 -3.82 -2.26 -3.25
CA GLY A 154 -4.56 -1.23 -3.97
C GLY A 154 -4.27 -1.34 -5.46
N GLY A 155 -5.30 -1.64 -6.27
CA GLY A 155 -5.14 -1.86 -7.69
C GLY A 155 -4.73 -0.59 -8.44
N MET A 156 -4.10 -0.77 -9.61
CA MET A 156 -3.77 0.31 -10.53
C MET A 156 -4.90 0.54 -11.52
N ASP A 157 -5.31 1.78 -11.67
CA ASP A 157 -6.21 2.19 -12.73
C ASP A 157 -5.42 2.59 -13.98
N LEU A 158 -5.37 1.69 -14.96
CA LEU A 158 -4.65 1.95 -16.20
C LEU A 158 -5.23 3.12 -17.03
N ALA A 159 -6.49 3.52 -16.79
CA ALA A 159 -7.06 4.70 -17.43
C ALA A 159 -6.47 6.00 -16.89
N GLU A 160 -6.09 6.02 -15.61
CA GLU A 160 -5.42 7.17 -14.97
C GLU A 160 -3.94 7.28 -15.37
N TRP A 161 -3.31 6.19 -15.82
CA TRP A 161 -1.90 6.11 -16.16
C TRP A 161 -1.75 5.74 -17.64
N PRO A 162 -1.71 6.74 -18.55
CA PRO A 162 -1.61 6.49 -19.99
C PRO A 162 -0.28 5.81 -20.34
N ASP A 163 -0.32 4.94 -21.33
CA ASP A 163 0.89 4.35 -21.90
C ASP A 163 1.77 5.45 -22.52
N THR A 164 3.00 5.50 -22.07
CA THR A 164 3.97 6.50 -22.55
C THR A 164 5.06 5.91 -23.42
N LYS A 165 5.04 4.61 -23.73
CA LYS A 165 6.10 3.90 -24.47
C LYS A 165 6.43 4.57 -25.81
N HIS A 166 5.41 4.99 -26.54
CA HIS A 166 5.56 5.58 -27.88
C HIS A 166 5.62 7.12 -27.89
N ARG A 167 5.70 7.76 -26.71
CA ARG A 167 5.89 9.20 -26.62
C ARG A 167 7.34 9.58 -26.87
N THR A 168 7.58 10.79 -27.37
CA THR A 168 8.93 11.36 -27.47
C THR A 168 9.57 11.42 -26.08
N LYS A 169 10.73 10.79 -25.94
CA LYS A 169 11.49 10.73 -24.69
C LYS A 169 12.67 11.69 -24.74
N SER A 170 12.75 12.59 -23.78
CA SER A 170 13.85 13.57 -23.64
C SER A 170 14.77 13.26 -22.47
N VAL A 171 14.42 12.25 -21.65
CA VAL A 171 15.19 11.82 -20.48
C VAL A 171 15.37 10.31 -20.59
N ASP A 172 16.61 9.83 -20.49
CA ASP A 172 16.87 8.39 -20.50
C ASP A 172 16.37 7.73 -19.20
N VAL A 173 16.61 8.36 -18.04
CA VAL A 173 16.31 7.76 -16.76
C VAL A 173 15.71 8.76 -15.78
N LEU A 174 14.55 8.41 -15.21
CA LEU A 174 14.07 9.02 -13.98
C LEU A 174 14.73 8.31 -12.79
N VAL A 175 15.53 9.00 -12.00
CA VAL A 175 16.03 8.50 -10.71
C VAL A 175 15.03 8.90 -9.64
N TYR A 176 14.28 7.93 -9.13
CA TYR A 176 13.31 8.14 -8.07
C TYR A 176 13.98 7.87 -6.72
N ASP A 177 14.40 8.94 -6.05
CA ASP A 177 15.09 8.91 -4.73
C ASP A 177 14.05 8.82 -3.60
N LYS A 178 13.79 7.62 -3.12
CA LYS A 178 12.98 7.32 -1.94
C LYS A 178 13.84 6.72 -0.82
N ILE A 179 15.10 7.13 -0.73
CA ILE A 179 15.94 6.81 0.41
C ILE A 179 15.42 7.60 1.61
N ARG A 180 14.73 6.92 2.53
CA ARG A 180 14.06 7.53 3.69
C ARG A 180 14.92 7.56 4.92
N TRP A 181 15.69 6.48 5.13
CA TRP A 181 16.49 6.24 6.32
C TRP A 181 17.98 6.23 6.01
N GLN A 182 18.79 6.54 6.97
CA GLN A 182 20.26 6.53 6.86
C GLN A 182 20.77 7.27 5.60
N ARG A 183 20.16 8.40 5.27
CA ARG A 183 20.53 9.16 4.06
C ARG A 183 22.00 9.60 4.05
N GLU A 184 22.55 9.93 5.21
CA GLU A 184 23.97 10.30 5.37
C GLU A 184 24.90 9.17 4.93
N HIS A 185 24.45 7.92 5.04
CA HIS A 185 25.14 6.75 4.53
C HIS A 185 24.82 6.48 3.06
N TYR A 186 23.52 6.36 2.69
CA TYR A 186 23.13 5.90 1.36
C TYR A 186 23.28 6.96 0.26
N VAL A 187 23.30 8.26 0.57
CA VAL A 187 23.54 9.25 -0.48
C VAL A 187 24.97 9.10 -1.04
N PRO A 188 26.05 9.13 -0.24
CA PRO A 188 27.39 8.97 -0.80
C PRO A 188 27.74 7.55 -1.26
N THR A 189 27.10 6.50 -0.69
CA THR A 189 27.45 5.11 -1.02
C THR A 189 26.56 4.46 -2.06
N LEU A 190 25.42 5.06 -2.41
CA LEU A 190 24.48 4.53 -3.38
C LEU A 190 24.03 5.57 -4.40
N LEU A 191 23.40 6.69 -3.97
CA LEU A 191 22.83 7.66 -4.91
C LEU A 191 23.89 8.31 -5.77
N GLU A 192 24.95 8.86 -5.17
CA GLU A 192 26.03 9.53 -5.91
C GLU A 192 26.77 8.59 -6.87
N PRO A 193 27.14 7.35 -6.51
CA PRO A 193 27.68 6.38 -7.46
C PRO A 193 26.72 6.03 -8.61
N VAL A 194 25.42 5.90 -8.34
CA VAL A 194 24.41 5.70 -9.40
C VAL A 194 24.40 6.86 -10.40
N LEU A 195 24.38 8.11 -9.89
CA LEU A 195 24.39 9.30 -10.74
C LEU A 195 25.70 9.44 -11.51
N ALA A 196 26.84 9.14 -10.89
CA ALA A 196 28.16 9.17 -11.54
C ALA A 196 28.24 8.15 -12.68
N GLU A 197 27.72 6.93 -12.49
CA GLU A 197 27.67 5.91 -13.54
C GLU A 197 26.78 6.31 -14.71
N LEU A 198 25.61 6.91 -14.45
CA LEU A 198 24.75 7.43 -15.50
C LEU A 198 25.45 8.54 -16.32
N ALA A 199 26.07 9.50 -15.63
CA ALA A 199 26.81 10.58 -16.27
C ALA A 199 28.02 10.05 -17.07
N GLY A 200 28.78 9.09 -16.50
CA GLY A 200 29.92 8.45 -17.15
C GLY A 200 29.54 7.72 -18.45
N ARG A 201 28.29 7.23 -18.55
CA ARG A 201 27.75 6.62 -19.78
C ARG A 201 27.05 7.61 -20.72
N GLY A 202 27.06 8.90 -20.41
CA GLY A 202 26.40 9.95 -21.21
C GLY A 202 24.85 9.85 -21.20
N LEU A 203 24.26 9.22 -20.18
CA LEU A 203 22.81 9.10 -20.05
C LEU A 203 22.23 10.35 -19.40
N SER A 204 21.19 10.91 -20.01
CA SER A 204 20.42 11.98 -19.41
C SER A 204 19.54 11.46 -18.29
N TYR A 205 19.49 12.18 -17.15
CA TYR A 205 18.63 11.78 -16.03
C TYR A 205 17.99 12.97 -15.33
N GLU A 206 16.85 12.71 -14.70
CA GLU A 206 16.21 13.62 -13.76
C GLU A 206 16.05 12.92 -12.40
N VAL A 207 16.28 13.67 -11.31
CA VAL A 207 16.13 13.13 -9.94
C VAL A 207 14.85 13.69 -9.33
N LEU A 208 13.94 12.80 -8.93
CA LEU A 208 12.78 13.15 -8.12
C LEU A 208 12.93 12.58 -6.71
N ARG A 209 13.06 13.48 -5.73
CA ARG A 209 13.11 13.07 -4.32
C ARG A 209 11.70 12.93 -3.74
N TYR A 210 11.42 11.78 -3.14
CA TYR A 210 10.16 11.48 -2.47
C TYR A 210 9.75 12.60 -1.50
N GLY A 211 8.49 13.02 -1.59
CA GLY A 211 7.94 14.11 -0.80
C GLY A 211 8.39 15.53 -1.18
N ARG A 212 9.14 15.70 -2.30
CA ARG A 212 9.63 16.99 -2.80
C ARG A 212 9.12 17.35 -4.20
N TYR A 213 8.05 16.71 -4.66
CA TYR A 213 7.41 16.96 -5.94
C TYR A 213 5.89 16.92 -5.80
N THR A 214 5.20 17.48 -6.78
CA THR A 214 3.74 17.36 -6.93
C THR A 214 3.39 16.18 -7.86
N HIS A 215 2.18 15.63 -7.71
CA HIS A 215 1.72 14.55 -8.58
C HIS A 215 1.73 14.91 -10.09
N PRO A 216 1.34 16.14 -10.52
CA PRO A 216 1.51 16.56 -11.92
C PRO A 216 2.98 16.56 -12.39
N GLN A 217 3.92 17.00 -11.54
CA GLN A 217 5.36 16.94 -11.88
C GLN A 217 5.81 15.50 -12.07
N TYR A 218 5.40 14.58 -11.18
CA TYR A 218 5.71 13.16 -11.31
C TYR A 218 5.21 12.59 -12.64
N ARG A 219 3.93 12.80 -12.97
CA ARG A 219 3.35 12.37 -14.25
C ARG A 219 4.08 12.95 -15.46
N ALA A 220 4.47 14.22 -15.40
CA ALA A 220 5.20 14.87 -16.48
C ALA A 220 6.59 14.25 -16.70
N VAL A 221 7.30 13.89 -15.62
CA VAL A 221 8.61 13.24 -15.73
C VAL A 221 8.46 11.80 -16.24
N LEU A 222 7.48 11.03 -15.77
CA LEU A 222 7.19 9.71 -16.31
C LEU A 222 6.94 9.74 -17.82
N ALA A 223 6.17 10.73 -18.28
CA ALA A 223 5.82 10.83 -19.71
C ALA A 223 7.04 11.01 -20.61
N ARG A 224 8.09 11.72 -20.17
CA ARG A 224 9.29 12.01 -20.96
C ARG A 224 10.50 11.11 -20.68
N SER A 225 10.44 10.23 -19.65
CA SER A 225 11.51 9.30 -19.31
C SER A 225 11.35 7.96 -20.03
N ARG A 226 12.48 7.30 -20.39
CA ARG A 226 12.48 5.95 -20.98
C ARG A 226 12.34 4.85 -19.93
N ALA A 227 12.93 5.05 -18.75
CA ALA A 227 12.97 4.09 -17.66
C ALA A 227 13.03 4.80 -16.30
N MET A 228 12.84 4.03 -15.22
CA MET A 228 13.02 4.52 -13.86
C MET A 228 14.07 3.69 -13.13
N ILE A 229 15.01 4.37 -12.45
CA ILE A 229 15.79 3.78 -11.36
C ILE A 229 15.05 4.08 -10.06
N PHE A 230 14.66 3.04 -9.34
CA PHE A 230 13.90 3.14 -8.11
C PHE A 230 14.78 2.85 -6.90
N LEU A 231 15.12 3.89 -6.14
CA LEU A 231 15.96 3.81 -4.95
C LEU A 231 15.09 3.88 -3.70
N CYS A 232 14.73 2.74 -3.15
CA CYS A 232 13.95 2.62 -1.93
C CYS A 232 14.43 1.43 -1.12
N GLU A 233 14.48 1.55 0.20
CA GLU A 233 14.98 0.48 1.08
C GLU A 233 14.08 -0.76 1.04
N ASN A 234 12.80 -0.54 1.18
CA ASN A 234 11.76 -1.56 1.11
C ASN A 234 10.38 -0.91 0.96
N GLU A 235 9.43 -1.66 0.40
CA GLU A 235 8.03 -1.24 0.22
C GLU A 235 7.07 -2.33 0.67
N THR A 236 5.92 -1.90 1.15
CA THR A 236 4.80 -2.82 1.38
C THR A 236 3.96 -3.00 0.13
N GLN A 237 3.73 -1.93 -0.63
CA GLN A 237 3.08 -1.97 -1.95
C GLN A 237 3.93 -1.29 -3.03
N GLY A 238 4.41 -0.04 -2.78
CA GLY A 238 5.26 0.69 -3.72
C GLY A 238 4.49 1.36 -4.85
N MET A 239 3.51 2.19 -4.51
CA MET A 239 2.65 2.86 -5.49
C MET A 239 3.44 3.57 -6.60
N ALA A 240 4.51 4.29 -6.26
CA ALA A 240 5.25 5.08 -7.24
C ALA A 240 5.85 4.23 -8.38
N TYR A 241 6.53 3.11 -8.08
CA TYR A 241 7.06 2.28 -9.17
C TYR A 241 5.94 1.55 -9.92
N GLN A 242 4.82 1.21 -9.26
CA GLN A 242 3.66 0.61 -9.94
C GLN A 242 2.99 1.60 -10.89
N GLU A 243 2.91 2.88 -10.53
CA GLU A 243 2.45 3.97 -11.39
C GLU A 243 3.37 4.16 -12.60
N ALA A 244 4.68 4.05 -12.39
CA ALA A 244 5.64 4.07 -13.49
C ALA A 244 5.46 2.84 -14.41
N MET A 245 5.32 1.64 -13.86
CA MET A 245 5.00 0.42 -14.62
C MET A 245 3.68 0.54 -15.38
N ALA A 246 2.63 1.10 -14.75
CA ALA A 246 1.36 1.39 -15.39
C ALA A 246 1.49 2.38 -16.55
N SER A 247 2.44 3.31 -16.47
CA SER A 247 2.81 4.22 -17.57
C SER A 247 3.75 3.58 -18.60
N ASN A 248 4.04 2.30 -18.48
CA ASN A 248 4.91 1.48 -19.32
C ASN A 248 6.40 1.85 -19.25
N LEU A 249 6.88 2.30 -18.08
CA LEU A 249 8.29 2.50 -17.82
C LEU A 249 8.89 1.25 -17.16
N PRO A 250 9.93 0.64 -17.74
CA PRO A 250 10.74 -0.38 -17.08
C PRO A 250 11.45 0.17 -15.84
N ILE A 251 11.65 -0.69 -14.85
CA ILE A 251 12.21 -0.33 -13.55
C ILE A 251 13.54 -1.04 -13.33
N LEU A 252 14.58 -0.29 -12.96
CA LEU A 252 15.81 -0.81 -12.37
C LEU A 252 15.77 -0.49 -10.88
N ALA A 253 15.51 -1.50 -10.04
CA ALA A 253 15.23 -1.30 -8.62
C ALA A 253 16.43 -1.63 -7.74
N TRP A 254 16.76 -0.74 -6.81
CA TRP A 254 17.62 -1.09 -5.69
C TRP A 254 16.84 -1.96 -4.70
N ASP A 255 17.26 -3.21 -4.57
CA ASP A 255 16.61 -4.22 -3.74
C ASP A 255 17.64 -4.99 -2.92
N GLN A 256 17.93 -4.49 -1.73
CA GLN A 256 18.98 -5.02 -0.86
C GLN A 256 18.52 -6.21 0.01
N GLY A 257 17.21 -6.56 -0.03
CA GLY A 257 16.70 -7.83 0.49
C GLY A 257 16.17 -7.82 1.92
N PHE A 258 16.24 -6.69 2.66
CA PHE A 258 15.86 -6.65 4.08
C PHE A 258 15.00 -5.45 4.45
N TRP A 259 14.25 -5.59 5.54
CA TRP A 259 13.49 -4.50 6.14
C TRP A 259 14.43 -3.59 6.96
N LEU A 260 14.67 -2.37 6.46
CA LEU A 260 15.60 -1.40 7.03
C LEU A 260 14.97 -0.32 7.91
N ASP A 261 13.67 -0.42 8.24
CA ASP A 261 13.02 0.52 9.14
C ASP A 261 13.78 0.62 10.47
N PRO A 262 14.17 1.84 10.91
CA PRO A 262 14.88 2.04 12.18
C PRO A 262 14.04 1.63 13.41
N ASN A 263 12.72 1.44 13.26
CA ASN A 263 11.88 0.90 14.33
C ASN A 263 11.93 -0.63 14.42
N ARG A 264 12.46 -1.33 13.40
CA ARG A 264 12.55 -2.80 13.39
C ARG A 264 13.14 -3.39 14.69
N PRO A 265 14.24 -2.85 15.26
CA PRO A 265 14.84 -3.41 16.47
C PRO A 265 13.92 -3.42 17.70
N ARG A 266 12.80 -2.70 17.67
CA ARG A 266 11.78 -2.78 18.74
C ARG A 266 11.06 -4.12 18.78
N TRP A 267 11.05 -4.85 17.66
CA TRP A 267 10.29 -6.07 17.49
C TRP A 267 11.12 -7.27 17.04
N GLU A 268 12.20 -7.01 16.27
CA GLU A 268 12.99 -8.07 15.64
C GLU A 268 14.49 -7.85 15.84
N ASP A 269 15.14 -8.81 16.48
CA ASP A 269 16.59 -8.82 16.70
C ASP A 269 17.36 -9.22 15.44
N ARG A 270 16.71 -9.95 14.54
CA ARG A 270 17.30 -10.46 13.29
C ARG A 270 16.82 -9.67 12.08
N PRO A 271 17.60 -9.62 10.99
CA PRO A 271 17.13 -9.08 9.72
C PRO A 271 15.83 -9.78 9.26
N VAL A 272 14.84 -9.00 8.86
CA VAL A 272 13.59 -9.51 8.28
C VAL A 272 13.71 -9.39 6.77
N PRO A 273 13.56 -10.48 6.00
CA PRO A 273 13.54 -10.41 4.54
C PRO A 273 12.43 -9.46 4.06
N ALA A 274 12.78 -8.58 3.13
CA ALA A 274 11.85 -7.62 2.52
C ALA A 274 12.37 -7.25 1.14
N THR A 275 11.54 -6.58 0.34
CA THR A 275 11.91 -6.10 -0.99
C THR A 275 11.42 -4.68 -1.20
N SER A 276 12.10 -3.93 -2.02
CA SER A 276 11.68 -2.60 -2.47
C SER A 276 10.58 -2.67 -3.54
N VAL A 277 10.44 -3.82 -4.21
CA VAL A 277 9.51 -4.03 -5.32
C VAL A 277 8.70 -5.33 -5.14
N PRO A 278 7.77 -5.39 -4.18
CA PRO A 278 7.04 -6.61 -3.82
C PRO A 278 6.17 -7.19 -4.95
N TYR A 279 5.85 -6.40 -5.95
CA TYR A 279 5.03 -6.79 -7.11
C TYR A 279 5.83 -6.56 -8.40
N PHE A 280 6.79 -7.46 -8.63
CA PHE A 280 7.77 -7.27 -9.69
C PHE A 280 8.22 -8.59 -10.29
N SER A 281 8.43 -8.61 -11.59
CA SER A 281 8.97 -9.76 -12.33
C SER A 281 10.01 -9.29 -13.34
N GLU A 282 10.68 -10.23 -13.99
CA GLU A 282 11.63 -9.97 -15.07
C GLU A 282 11.00 -9.26 -16.29
N ARG A 283 9.66 -9.29 -16.41
CA ARG A 283 8.92 -8.51 -17.42
C ARG A 283 8.90 -7.02 -17.11
N CYS A 284 9.16 -6.64 -15.86
CA CYS A 284 9.08 -5.24 -15.41
C CYS A 284 10.42 -4.52 -15.43
N GLY A 285 11.54 -5.27 -15.42
CA GLY A 285 12.88 -4.71 -15.36
C GLY A 285 13.87 -5.60 -14.60
N GLU A 286 14.87 -4.97 -13.97
CA GLU A 286 15.97 -5.62 -13.26
C GLU A 286 16.07 -5.14 -11.80
N ARG A 287 16.84 -5.89 -10.99
CA ARG A 287 17.23 -5.51 -9.63
C ARG A 287 18.74 -5.38 -9.51
N PHE A 288 19.16 -4.58 -8.55
CA PHE A 288 20.55 -4.52 -8.07
C PHE A 288 20.57 -4.36 -6.55
N SER A 289 21.60 -4.85 -5.90
CA SER A 289 21.70 -4.90 -4.44
C SER A 289 22.44 -3.72 -3.82
N GLY A 290 23.28 -3.04 -4.59
CA GLY A 290 24.05 -1.88 -4.15
C GLY A 290 24.88 -1.25 -5.27
N ALA A 291 25.72 -0.27 -4.94
CA ALA A 291 26.53 0.42 -5.96
C ALA A 291 27.51 -0.53 -6.68
N ALA A 292 27.96 -1.58 -6.00
CA ALA A 292 28.97 -2.50 -6.55
C ALA A 292 28.46 -3.30 -7.76
N ASP A 293 27.18 -3.67 -7.81
CA ASP A 293 26.58 -4.43 -8.89
C ASP A 293 25.73 -3.60 -9.85
N PHE A 294 25.57 -2.29 -9.55
CA PHE A 294 24.75 -1.37 -10.32
C PHE A 294 25.16 -1.28 -11.79
N ALA A 295 26.46 -1.10 -12.07
CA ALA A 295 26.96 -0.93 -13.44
C ALA A 295 26.64 -2.14 -14.33
N ALA A 296 26.79 -3.36 -13.77
CA ALA A 296 26.45 -4.59 -14.48
C ALA A 296 24.93 -4.74 -14.66
N ALA A 297 24.13 -4.43 -13.63
CA ALA A 297 22.68 -4.46 -13.71
C ALA A 297 22.15 -3.43 -14.73
N LEU A 298 22.71 -2.21 -14.77
CA LEU A 298 22.34 -1.19 -15.74
C LEU A 298 22.65 -1.64 -17.19
N THR A 299 23.74 -2.35 -17.41
CA THR A 299 24.08 -2.90 -18.74
C THR A 299 23.02 -3.91 -19.19
N ARG A 300 22.73 -4.95 -18.38
CA ARG A 300 21.69 -5.95 -18.68
C ARG A 300 20.31 -5.30 -18.89
N PHE A 301 19.97 -4.34 -18.03
CA PHE A 301 18.71 -3.60 -18.13
C PHE A 301 18.56 -2.86 -19.44
N ARG A 302 19.61 -2.18 -19.89
CA ARG A 302 19.60 -1.43 -21.15
C ARG A 302 19.53 -2.32 -22.38
N GLU A 303 20.23 -3.44 -22.36
CA GLU A 303 20.21 -4.43 -23.47
C GLU A 303 18.80 -5.00 -23.68
N ARG A 304 17.99 -5.07 -22.64
CA ARG A 304 16.63 -5.61 -22.66
C ARG A 304 15.54 -4.54 -22.66
N LEU A 305 15.89 -3.24 -22.74
CA LEU A 305 14.97 -2.13 -22.45
C LEU A 305 13.67 -2.20 -23.26
N ASP A 306 13.74 -2.49 -24.54
CA ASP A 306 12.58 -2.55 -25.43
C ASP A 306 11.73 -3.82 -25.25
N GLY A 307 12.32 -4.85 -24.64
CA GLY A 307 11.67 -6.13 -24.38
C GLY A 307 10.83 -6.17 -23.10
N TYR A 308 10.93 -5.16 -22.21
CA TYR A 308 10.10 -5.13 -21.02
C TYR A 308 8.65 -4.76 -21.34
N ALA A 309 7.73 -5.33 -20.58
CA ALA A 309 6.29 -5.14 -20.70
C ALA A 309 5.63 -4.87 -19.32
N PRO A 310 6.08 -3.83 -18.58
CA PRO A 310 5.61 -3.59 -17.21
C PRO A 310 4.12 -3.23 -17.15
N ARG A 311 3.59 -2.52 -18.16
CA ARG A 311 2.17 -2.16 -18.21
C ARG A 311 1.26 -3.38 -18.39
N GLU A 312 1.66 -4.34 -19.21
CA GLU A 312 0.94 -5.60 -19.38
C GLU A 312 0.91 -6.37 -18.06
N TYR A 313 2.07 -6.47 -17.39
CA TYR A 313 2.16 -7.08 -16.07
C TYR A 313 1.21 -6.42 -15.06
N VAL A 314 1.14 -5.08 -15.01
CA VAL A 314 0.20 -4.35 -14.15
C VAL A 314 -1.25 -4.70 -14.50
N GLY A 315 -1.59 -4.73 -15.79
CA GLY A 315 -2.95 -5.05 -16.25
C GLY A 315 -3.40 -6.46 -15.84
N GLU A 316 -2.49 -7.42 -15.93
CA GLU A 316 -2.74 -8.82 -15.59
C GLU A 316 -2.79 -9.07 -14.07
N HIS A 317 -1.90 -8.45 -13.30
CA HIS A 317 -1.64 -8.85 -11.92
C HIS A 317 -1.98 -7.80 -10.87
N LEU A 318 -2.07 -6.51 -11.23
CA LEU A 318 -2.23 -5.39 -10.29
C LEU A 318 -3.42 -4.49 -10.63
N SER A 319 -4.36 -4.95 -11.44
CA SER A 319 -5.53 -4.17 -11.84
C SER A 319 -6.50 -3.92 -10.67
N LEU A 320 -7.33 -2.87 -10.78
CA LEU A 320 -8.46 -2.64 -9.87
C LEU A 320 -9.40 -3.86 -9.80
N ARG A 321 -9.60 -4.56 -10.93
CA ARG A 321 -10.41 -5.78 -10.98
C ARG A 321 -9.86 -6.88 -10.08
N GLU A 322 -8.55 -7.12 -10.13
CA GLU A 322 -7.90 -8.13 -9.29
C GLU A 322 -7.92 -7.73 -7.82
N SER A 323 -7.68 -6.44 -7.52
CA SER A 323 -7.83 -5.89 -6.17
C SER A 323 -9.23 -6.14 -5.59
N ALA A 324 -10.28 -5.84 -6.36
CA ALA A 324 -11.66 -6.09 -5.95
C ALA A 324 -11.91 -7.59 -5.73
N ARG A 325 -11.44 -8.46 -6.63
CA ARG A 325 -11.59 -9.91 -6.51
C ARG A 325 -11.00 -10.43 -5.20
N LEU A 326 -9.74 -10.06 -4.90
CA LEU A 326 -9.05 -10.48 -3.68
C LEU A 326 -9.78 -10.02 -2.41
N PHE A 327 -10.26 -8.78 -2.40
CA PHE A 327 -11.04 -8.27 -1.26
C PHE A 327 -12.37 -8.99 -1.11
N LEU A 328 -13.12 -9.15 -2.18
CA LEU A 328 -14.43 -9.83 -2.16
C LEU A 328 -14.33 -11.30 -1.78
N ASP A 329 -13.23 -11.98 -2.13
CA ASP A 329 -13.00 -13.37 -1.71
C ASP A 329 -12.81 -13.44 -0.18
N ALA A 330 -12.02 -12.53 0.41
CA ALA A 330 -11.87 -12.41 1.87
C ALA A 330 -13.21 -12.03 2.55
N TYR A 331 -13.95 -11.13 1.94
CA TYR A 331 -15.24 -10.66 2.47
C TYR A 331 -16.33 -11.76 2.48
N ARG A 332 -16.38 -12.58 1.41
CA ARG A 332 -17.26 -13.76 1.35
C ARG A 332 -16.85 -14.83 2.36
N TYR A 333 -15.54 -15.02 2.56
CA TYR A 333 -15.04 -15.93 3.59
C TYR A 333 -15.49 -15.48 4.98
N ALA A 334 -15.42 -14.19 5.30
CA ALA A 334 -15.92 -13.65 6.57
C ALA A 334 -17.42 -13.91 6.74
N ALA A 335 -18.23 -13.70 5.71
CA ALA A 335 -19.67 -14.01 5.73
C ALA A 335 -19.96 -15.50 5.97
N ALA A 336 -19.17 -16.40 5.40
CA ALA A 336 -19.34 -17.83 5.57
C ALA A 336 -18.93 -18.29 7.00
N SER A 337 -17.87 -17.72 7.54
CA SER A 337 -17.36 -18.04 8.89
C SER A 337 -18.36 -17.68 9.99
N ALA A 338 -19.12 -16.60 9.83
CA ALA A 338 -20.17 -16.21 10.77
C ALA A 338 -21.30 -17.24 10.87
N ARG A 339 -21.62 -17.95 9.79
CA ARG A 339 -22.70 -18.94 9.74
C ARG A 339 -22.34 -20.26 10.40
N THR A 340 -21.03 -20.52 10.60
CA THR A 340 -20.52 -21.78 11.16
C THR A 340 -20.16 -21.69 12.63
N SER A 341 -20.06 -20.48 13.21
CA SER A 341 -19.77 -20.27 14.64
C SER A 341 -21.07 -20.17 15.42
N PRO A 342 -21.31 -21.03 16.44
CA PRO A 342 -22.45 -20.88 17.32
C PRO A 342 -22.30 -19.61 18.16
N ALA A 343 -23.29 -18.72 18.04
CA ALA A 343 -23.57 -17.55 18.87
C ALA A 343 -22.34 -16.78 19.42
N LEU A 344 -22.00 -15.71 18.75
CA LEU A 344 -21.18 -14.61 19.29
C LEU A 344 -21.97 -13.91 20.40
N SER A 345 -22.03 -14.51 21.60
CA SER A 345 -22.63 -13.92 22.78
C SER A 345 -21.57 -13.12 23.53
N ALA A 346 -21.80 -11.82 23.58
CA ALA A 346 -21.18 -10.79 24.41
C ALA A 346 -19.66 -10.47 24.17
N PRO A 347 -19.31 -9.18 24.07
CA PRO A 347 -17.96 -8.74 23.79
C PRO A 347 -17.05 -8.92 25.00
N ALA A 348 -15.93 -9.62 24.84
CA ALA A 348 -14.80 -9.47 25.74
C ALA A 348 -14.20 -8.07 25.52
N PHE A 349 -14.21 -7.25 26.55
CA PHE A 349 -13.61 -5.91 26.53
C PHE A 349 -12.10 -6.02 26.28
N LEU A 350 -11.65 -5.48 25.16
CA LEU A 350 -10.24 -5.15 24.95
C LEU A 350 -9.88 -3.91 25.80
N SER A 351 -9.73 -4.12 27.11
CA SER A 351 -9.03 -3.18 27.99
C SER A 351 -7.57 -3.63 28.09
N GLY A 352 -6.73 -3.10 27.24
CA GLY A 352 -5.32 -3.44 27.24
C GLY A 352 -4.47 -2.25 26.82
N ALA A 353 -3.75 -1.74 27.78
CA ALA A 353 -2.82 -0.64 27.80
C ALA A 353 -2.10 -0.39 26.47
N VAL A 354 -2.25 0.81 25.96
CA VAL A 354 -1.33 1.43 24.99
C VAL A 354 -0.01 1.63 25.74
N VAL A 355 1.00 0.84 25.42
CA VAL A 355 2.39 1.18 25.75
C VAL A 355 2.79 2.35 24.88
N ARG A 356 3.09 3.48 25.53
CA ARG A 356 3.57 4.73 24.93
C ARG A 356 4.96 4.59 24.33
#